data_418a87cabe2c382f0877c621b8c0f49a
#
_entry.id   418a87cabe2c382f0877c621b8c0f49a
#
_cell.length_a   1.000
_cell.length_b   1.000
_cell.length_c   1.000
_cell.angle_alpha   90.00
_cell.angle_beta   90.00
_cell.angle_gamma   90.00
#
_symmetry.space_group_name_H-M   'P 1'
#
loop_
_entity.id
_entity.type
_entity.pdbx_description
1 polymer ?
#
loop_
_entity_poly.entity_id
_entity_poly.type
_entity_poly.pdbx_seq_one_letter_code
_entity_poly.pdbx_strand_id
1 'polypeptide(L)'
;MAGTVTIPAPQATTAAVVAGSPDGVTPDWVARLSSPGAERDAAITELHGFLLRAARLEVDRWCEAFPHLCAGDHEHLARQSADDALMSILRRLGDFRGESRFTTWAYKFVVLEAGVKVRRHAWRGREIPVEAARWPLIADDAPSPHQHAEANDLLAALREEIQTCLTAHQREVLVATALNGVPIDVLAERLNSTRGAVYKTLHDARQKLRAALAARGLGIDADERG
;
A
#
# COMPACT_ATOMS: atom_id res chain seq x y z
N MET A 1 3.00 -24.91 5.39
CA MET A 1 1.78 -24.13 5.65
C MET A 1 2.13 -22.68 5.44
N ALA A 2 1.91 -22.16 4.24
CA ALA A 2 2.14 -20.76 3.91
C ALA A 2 0.77 -20.08 3.81
N GLY A 3 0.41 -19.31 4.85
CA GLY A 3 -0.83 -18.55 4.88
C GLY A 3 -0.81 -17.44 3.84
N THR A 4 -1.85 -17.37 3.07
CA THR A 4 -2.11 -16.29 2.12
C THR A 4 -2.44 -15.02 2.88
N VAL A 5 -1.63 -13.99 2.69
CA VAL A 5 -1.85 -12.67 3.31
C VAL A 5 -2.66 -11.81 2.35
N THR A 6 -3.97 -11.78 2.55
CA THR A 6 -4.80 -10.68 2.05
C THR A 6 -4.57 -9.50 2.97
N ILE A 7 -3.94 -8.44 2.48
CA ILE A 7 -3.65 -7.23 3.26
C ILE A 7 -4.85 -6.29 3.14
N PRO A 8 -5.75 -6.20 4.14
CA PRO A 8 -6.74 -5.15 4.18
C PRO A 8 -6.04 -3.80 4.37
N ALA A 9 -6.52 -2.77 3.71
CA ALA A 9 -6.08 -1.41 3.99
C ALA A 9 -6.42 -1.08 5.45
N PRO A 10 -5.50 -0.54 6.25
CA PRO A 10 -5.76 -0.20 7.63
C PRO A 10 -6.85 0.87 7.69
N GLN A 11 -7.95 0.56 8.35
CA GLN A 11 -8.97 1.56 8.64
C GLN A 11 -8.40 2.59 9.62
N ALA A 12 -8.54 3.85 9.27
CA ALA A 12 -7.95 4.98 9.94
C ALA A 12 -8.51 5.14 11.37
N THR A 13 -7.74 4.78 12.38
CA THR A 13 -7.88 5.32 13.72
C THR A 13 -6.86 6.45 13.89
N THR A 14 -7.13 7.57 13.24
CA THR A 14 -6.25 8.76 13.16
C THR A 14 -6.24 9.58 14.47
N ALA A 15 -7.01 9.20 15.49
CA ALA A 15 -7.34 10.11 16.60
C ALA A 15 -6.26 10.29 17.67
N ALA A 16 -5.34 9.34 17.86
CA ALA A 16 -4.46 9.34 19.03
C ALA A 16 -3.09 10.02 18.86
N VAL A 17 -2.57 10.14 17.62
CA VAL A 17 -1.23 10.70 17.36
C VAL A 17 -1.29 12.23 17.13
N VAL A 18 -2.47 12.77 16.85
CA VAL A 18 -2.69 14.18 16.53
C VAL A 18 -2.89 15.06 17.79
N ALA A 19 -3.04 14.44 18.96
CA ALA A 19 -3.23 15.16 20.23
C ALA A 19 -1.88 15.45 20.88
N GLY A 20 -1.31 16.61 20.58
CA GLY A 20 -0.08 17.02 21.25
C GLY A 20 0.41 18.41 20.91
N SER A 21 -0.30 19.45 21.33
CA SER A 21 0.21 20.69 21.93
C SER A 21 -0.95 21.37 22.62
N PRO A 22 -0.86 21.67 23.90
CA PRO A 22 -1.94 22.32 24.67
C PRO A 22 -2.13 23.78 24.32
N ASP A 23 -1.26 24.40 23.53
CA ASP A 23 -1.34 25.81 23.18
C ASP A 23 -1.79 25.97 21.72
N GLY A 24 -2.93 26.61 21.53
CA GLY A 24 -3.71 26.73 20.28
C GLY A 24 -3.07 27.50 19.11
N VAL A 25 -1.75 27.58 19.04
CA VAL A 25 -1.01 28.11 17.88
C VAL A 25 -0.44 26.93 17.10
N THR A 26 -1.13 26.55 16.03
CA THR A 26 -0.56 25.60 15.06
C THR A 26 0.66 26.27 14.44
N PRO A 27 1.89 25.74 14.60
CA PRO A 27 3.06 26.30 13.96
C PRO A 27 2.83 26.43 12.45
N ASP A 28 3.15 27.56 11.87
CA ASP A 28 3.15 27.69 10.42
C ASP A 28 4.33 26.87 9.85
N TRP A 29 4.08 25.59 9.68
CA TRP A 29 5.06 24.64 9.17
C TRP A 29 5.58 25.02 7.79
N VAL A 30 4.72 25.58 6.94
CA VAL A 30 5.09 25.94 5.58
C VAL A 30 6.07 27.11 5.59
N ALA A 31 5.78 28.15 6.39
CA ALA A 31 6.69 29.29 6.53
C ALA A 31 8.03 28.86 7.14
N ARG A 32 8.02 28.11 8.23
CA ARG A 32 9.24 27.63 8.92
C ARG A 32 10.10 26.73 8.02
N LEU A 33 9.50 25.79 7.29
CA LEU A 33 10.21 24.88 6.38
C LEU A 33 10.71 25.58 5.11
N SER A 34 10.11 26.74 4.75
CA SER A 34 10.54 27.57 3.62
C SER A 34 11.57 28.61 4.00
N SER A 35 11.74 28.92 5.31
CA SER A 35 12.73 29.88 5.80
C SER A 35 14.15 29.37 5.56
N PRO A 36 15.13 30.24 5.27
CA PRO A 36 16.52 29.84 5.16
C PRO A 36 17.21 29.69 6.54
N GLY A 37 18.21 28.81 6.62
CA GLY A 37 19.11 28.72 7.78
C GLY A 37 18.55 27.98 8.99
N ALA A 38 18.98 28.38 10.18
CA ALA A 38 18.76 27.64 11.44
C ALA A 38 17.28 27.38 11.78
N GLU A 39 16.37 28.26 11.37
CA GLU A 39 14.94 28.09 11.60
C GLU A 39 14.39 26.89 10.80
N ARG A 40 14.82 26.76 9.55
CA ARG A 40 14.46 25.61 8.71
C ARG A 40 15.03 24.30 9.28
N ASP A 41 16.28 24.33 9.71
CA ASP A 41 16.93 23.14 10.28
C ASP A 41 16.24 22.68 11.57
N ALA A 42 15.83 23.62 12.41
CA ALA A 42 15.03 23.34 13.60
C ALA A 42 13.65 22.77 13.24
N ALA A 43 12.97 23.34 12.25
CA ALA A 43 11.67 22.84 11.78
C ALA A 43 11.78 21.42 11.16
N ILE A 44 12.83 21.15 10.41
CA ILE A 44 13.11 19.82 9.85
C ILE A 44 13.33 18.81 10.99
N THR A 45 14.13 19.17 12.00
CA THR A 45 14.41 18.30 13.15
C THR A 45 13.13 17.98 13.93
N GLU A 46 12.30 18.99 14.19
CA GLU A 46 11.02 18.83 14.87
C GLU A 46 10.05 17.94 14.06
N LEU A 47 9.93 18.21 12.76
CA LEU A 47 9.09 17.43 11.86
C LEU A 47 9.58 15.96 11.80
N HIS A 48 10.89 15.74 11.64
CA HIS A 48 11.45 14.39 11.63
C HIS A 48 11.14 13.64 12.93
N GLY A 49 11.26 14.29 14.09
CA GLY A 49 10.88 13.69 15.37
C GLY A 49 9.40 13.30 15.44
N PHE A 50 8.51 14.10 14.86
CA PHE A 50 7.09 13.75 14.74
C PHE A 50 6.88 12.55 13.80
N LEU A 51 7.50 12.58 12.61
CA LEU A 51 7.38 11.51 11.61
C LEU A 51 7.94 10.19 12.14
N LEU A 52 9.03 10.21 12.90
CA LEU A 52 9.63 9.01 13.49
C LEU A 52 8.70 8.35 14.53
N ARG A 53 8.07 9.16 15.39
CA ARG A 53 7.06 8.62 16.33
C ARG A 53 5.88 8.00 15.60
N ALA A 54 5.39 8.67 14.57
CA ALA A 54 4.30 8.16 13.74
C ALA A 54 4.71 6.87 12.99
N ALA A 55 5.94 6.83 12.45
CA ALA A 55 6.45 5.67 11.73
C ALA A 55 6.60 4.43 12.62
N ARG A 56 7.05 4.60 13.88
CA ARG A 56 7.11 3.50 14.86
C ARG A 56 5.72 2.91 15.08
N LEU A 57 4.72 3.75 15.33
CA LEU A 57 3.34 3.29 15.54
C LEU A 57 2.77 2.55 14.32
N GLU A 58 3.05 3.06 13.12
CA GLU A 58 2.56 2.41 11.90
C GLU A 58 3.29 1.08 11.62
N VAL A 59 4.60 1.04 11.80
CA VAL A 59 5.38 -0.20 11.64
C VAL A 59 4.94 -1.24 12.67
N ASP A 60 4.79 -0.85 13.95
CA ASP A 60 4.33 -1.77 15.01
C ASP A 60 2.93 -2.33 14.68
N ARG A 61 2.00 -1.48 14.23
CA ARG A 61 0.66 -1.91 13.79
C ARG A 61 0.72 -2.92 12.65
N TRP A 62 1.57 -2.70 11.64
CA TRP A 62 1.78 -3.64 10.56
C TRP A 62 2.37 -4.97 11.06
N CYS A 63 3.32 -4.90 11.99
CA CYS A 63 4.00 -6.06 12.53
C CYS A 63 3.11 -6.87 13.49
N GLU A 64 2.24 -6.22 14.23
CA GLU A 64 1.20 -6.90 15.05
C GLU A 64 0.19 -7.63 14.16
N ALA A 65 -0.27 -6.98 13.08
CA ALA A 65 -1.18 -7.61 12.13
C ALA A 65 -0.52 -8.75 11.34
N PHE A 66 0.78 -8.66 11.09
CA PHE A 66 1.54 -9.59 10.26
C PHE A 66 2.92 -9.91 10.86
N PRO A 67 3.00 -10.67 11.98
CA PRO A 67 4.25 -10.90 12.70
C PRO A 67 5.38 -11.52 11.85
N HIS A 68 5.00 -12.32 10.84
CA HIS A 68 5.96 -12.98 9.94
C HIS A 68 6.62 -12.02 8.94
N LEU A 69 6.18 -10.76 8.86
CA LEU A 69 6.71 -9.76 7.93
C LEU A 69 7.85 -8.94 8.53
N CYS A 70 7.99 -8.90 9.83
CA CYS A 70 8.81 -7.89 10.52
C CYS A 70 10.01 -8.43 11.30
N ALA A 71 10.33 -9.67 11.23
CA ALA A 71 11.50 -10.38 11.81
C ALA A 71 12.58 -9.53 12.55
N GLY A 72 12.18 -8.65 13.49
CA GLY A 72 13.09 -7.91 14.38
C GLY A 72 13.57 -6.53 13.90
N ASP A 73 13.26 -6.10 12.68
CA ASP A 73 13.80 -4.84 12.09
C ASP A 73 12.90 -3.60 12.27
N HIS A 74 11.99 -3.58 13.25
CA HIS A 74 10.98 -2.51 13.43
C HIS A 74 11.58 -1.11 13.46
N GLU A 75 12.61 -0.90 14.28
CA GLU A 75 13.24 0.42 14.44
C GLU A 75 13.92 0.90 13.15
N HIS A 76 14.55 -0.03 12.43
CA HIS A 76 15.17 0.30 11.14
C HIS A 76 14.14 0.67 10.09
N LEU A 77 13.04 -0.11 9.99
CA LEU A 77 11.92 0.18 9.10
C LEU A 77 11.24 1.51 9.43
N ALA A 78 11.06 1.82 10.72
CA ALA A 78 10.49 3.06 11.17
C ALA A 78 11.37 4.27 10.81
N ARG A 79 12.68 4.19 11.03
CA ARG A 79 13.63 5.26 10.64
C ARG A 79 13.61 5.50 9.15
N GLN A 80 13.77 4.46 8.34
CA GLN A 80 13.71 4.60 6.89
C GLN A 80 12.38 5.19 6.40
N SER A 81 11.26 4.82 7.04
CA SER A 81 9.95 5.36 6.69
C SER A 81 9.83 6.85 7.02
N ALA A 82 10.37 7.27 8.17
CA ALA A 82 10.39 8.67 8.58
C ALA A 82 11.28 9.52 7.66
N ASP A 83 12.46 9.03 7.31
CA ASP A 83 13.41 9.71 6.42
C ASP A 83 12.81 9.90 5.01
N ASP A 84 12.24 8.86 4.42
CA ASP A 84 11.63 8.93 3.09
C ASP A 84 10.34 9.79 3.09
N ALA A 85 9.55 9.74 4.16
CA ALA A 85 8.39 10.60 4.35
C ALA A 85 8.82 12.07 4.44
N LEU A 86 9.85 12.40 5.22
CA LEU A 86 10.40 13.75 5.32
C LEU A 86 10.85 14.27 3.95
N MET A 87 11.63 13.48 3.21
CA MET A 87 12.09 13.86 1.87
C MET A 87 10.93 14.07 0.89
N SER A 88 9.87 13.27 1.00
CA SER A 88 8.68 13.39 0.17
C SER A 88 7.86 14.62 0.52
N ILE A 89 7.74 14.95 1.81
CA ILE A 89 7.07 16.15 2.31
C ILE A 89 7.81 17.41 1.83
N LEU A 90 9.14 17.46 1.99
CA LEU A 90 9.93 18.62 1.57
C LEU A 90 9.85 18.88 0.07
N ARG A 91 9.82 17.82 -0.75
CA ARG A 91 9.62 17.95 -2.20
C ARG A 91 8.23 18.44 -2.60
N ARG A 92 7.21 18.13 -1.79
CA ARG A 92 5.80 18.42 -2.04
C ARG A 92 5.24 19.50 -1.11
N LEU A 93 6.09 20.27 -0.46
CA LEU A 93 5.66 21.30 0.49
C LEU A 93 4.69 22.30 -0.15
N GLY A 94 4.93 22.65 -1.44
CA GLY A 94 4.06 23.53 -2.21
C GLY A 94 2.69 22.94 -2.56
N ASP A 95 2.50 21.62 -2.42
CA ASP A 95 1.22 20.96 -2.68
C ASP A 95 0.26 21.04 -1.47
N PHE A 96 0.75 21.52 -0.32
CA PHE A 96 -0.08 21.66 0.88
C PHE A 96 -1.03 22.86 0.73
N ARG A 97 -2.34 22.59 0.68
CA ARG A 97 -3.39 23.60 0.44
C ARG A 97 -4.04 24.17 1.72
N GLY A 98 -3.62 23.73 2.91
CA GLY A 98 -4.24 24.17 4.16
C GLY A 98 -5.63 23.59 4.45
N GLU A 99 -6.13 22.64 3.65
CA GLU A 99 -7.45 22.00 3.83
C GLU A 99 -7.52 21.11 5.08
N SER A 100 -6.38 20.79 5.67
CA SER A 100 -6.23 20.02 6.90
C SER A 100 -5.06 20.57 7.72
N ARG A 101 -4.90 20.09 8.97
CA ARG A 101 -3.68 20.38 9.73
C ARG A 101 -2.46 19.81 8.99
N PHE A 102 -1.35 20.54 8.99
CA PHE A 102 -0.12 20.12 8.36
C PHE A 102 0.34 18.72 8.84
N THR A 103 0.24 18.46 10.14
CA THR A 103 0.58 17.17 10.74
C THR A 103 -0.30 16.03 10.22
N THR A 104 -1.57 16.27 9.94
CA THR A 104 -2.48 15.30 9.34
C THR A 104 -2.11 14.99 7.88
N TRP A 105 -1.73 16.02 7.13
CA TRP A 105 -1.24 15.86 5.76
C TRP A 105 0.10 15.13 5.74
N ALA A 106 1.04 15.50 6.61
CA ALA A 106 2.35 14.86 6.75
C ALA A 106 2.24 13.39 7.17
N TYR A 107 1.31 13.05 8.06
CA TYR A 107 1.07 11.67 8.51
C TYR A 107 0.74 10.71 7.36
N LYS A 108 0.04 11.16 6.32
CA LYS A 108 -0.28 10.34 5.15
C LYS A 108 0.99 9.80 4.45
N PHE A 109 2.07 10.58 4.43
CA PHE A 109 3.34 10.14 3.86
C PHE A 109 3.95 9.02 4.70
N VAL A 110 3.88 9.13 6.03
CA VAL A 110 4.38 8.07 6.93
C VAL A 110 3.63 6.76 6.73
N VAL A 111 2.29 6.80 6.67
CA VAL A 111 1.46 5.59 6.44
C VAL A 111 1.84 4.90 5.14
N LEU A 112 2.03 5.69 4.07
CA LEU A 112 2.42 5.16 2.76
C LEU A 112 3.81 4.53 2.80
N GLU A 113 4.81 5.23 3.36
CA GLU A 113 6.20 4.77 3.41
C GLU A 113 6.35 3.55 4.33
N ALA A 114 5.73 3.55 5.51
CA ALA A 114 5.76 2.42 6.43
C ALA A 114 5.17 1.16 5.76
N GLY A 115 4.01 1.29 5.12
CA GLY A 115 3.39 0.18 4.41
C GLY A 115 4.25 -0.36 3.25
N VAL A 116 4.94 0.53 2.51
CA VAL A 116 5.87 0.12 1.44
C VAL A 116 7.07 -0.61 2.03
N LYS A 117 7.70 -0.07 3.10
CA LYS A 117 8.90 -0.64 3.72
C LYS A 117 8.63 -2.01 4.33
N VAL A 118 7.55 -2.16 5.08
CA VAL A 118 7.17 -3.44 5.70
C VAL A 118 6.90 -4.49 4.62
N ARG A 119 6.11 -4.18 3.59
CA ARG A 119 5.86 -5.11 2.50
C ARG A 119 7.15 -5.47 1.75
N ARG A 120 8.01 -4.49 1.44
CA ARG A 120 9.28 -4.73 0.76
C ARG A 120 10.21 -5.62 1.60
N HIS A 121 10.27 -5.37 2.92
CA HIS A 121 11.04 -6.20 3.85
C HIS A 121 10.52 -7.64 3.86
N ALA A 122 9.21 -7.83 3.91
CA ALA A 122 8.55 -9.13 3.88
C ALA A 122 8.88 -9.96 2.65
N TRP A 123 9.11 -9.30 1.51
CA TRP A 123 9.41 -9.95 0.24
C TRP A 123 10.90 -10.09 -0.06
N ARG A 124 11.79 -9.53 0.79
CA ARG A 124 13.23 -9.76 0.67
C ARG A 124 13.53 -11.23 0.92
N GLY A 125 14.23 -11.87 -0.02
CA GLY A 125 14.65 -13.27 0.10
C GLY A 125 13.54 -14.32 -0.11
N ARG A 126 12.28 -13.92 -0.35
CA ARG A 126 11.23 -14.87 -0.72
C ARG A 126 11.21 -15.11 -2.22
N GLU A 127 11.09 -16.38 -2.61
CA GLU A 127 10.72 -16.72 -3.99
C GLU A 127 9.27 -16.31 -4.22
N ILE A 128 8.99 -15.62 -5.32
CA ILE A 128 7.62 -15.41 -5.76
C ILE A 128 7.18 -16.72 -6.41
N PRO A 129 6.17 -17.42 -5.87
CA PRO A 129 5.64 -18.60 -6.55
C PRO A 129 5.03 -18.15 -7.88
N VAL A 130 5.73 -18.38 -8.97
CA VAL A 130 5.22 -18.15 -10.33
C VAL A 130 4.25 -19.26 -10.72
N GLU A 131 4.43 -20.44 -10.11
CA GLU A 131 3.60 -21.60 -10.35
C GLU A 131 2.33 -21.59 -9.53
N ALA A 132 1.24 -21.69 -10.26
CA ALA A 132 -0.12 -21.87 -9.76
C ALA A 132 -0.49 -20.87 -8.68
N ALA A 133 -1.17 -19.80 -9.09
CA ALA A 133 -1.95 -19.01 -8.17
C ALA A 133 -2.67 -19.95 -7.20
N ARG A 134 -2.09 -20.17 -6.02
CA ARG A 134 -2.85 -20.65 -4.89
C ARG A 134 -3.83 -19.53 -4.61
N TRP A 135 -4.97 -19.62 -5.26
CA TRP A 135 -6.08 -18.76 -4.94
C TRP A 135 -6.30 -18.93 -3.44
N PRO A 136 -6.20 -17.85 -2.65
CA PRO A 136 -6.61 -17.96 -1.27
C PRO A 136 -8.04 -18.49 -1.32
N LEU A 137 -8.29 -19.57 -0.62
CA LEU A 137 -9.63 -19.86 -0.16
C LEU A 137 -10.03 -18.60 0.61
N ILE A 138 -10.93 -17.82 0.05
CA ILE A 138 -11.58 -16.72 0.75
C ILE A 138 -12.20 -17.40 1.97
N ALA A 139 -11.62 -17.12 3.15
CA ALA A 139 -12.12 -17.71 4.39
C ALA A 139 -13.54 -17.21 4.59
N ASP A 140 -14.43 -18.14 4.78
CA ASP A 140 -15.84 -17.96 5.02
C ASP A 140 -16.11 -17.02 6.22
N ASP A 141 -16.54 -15.79 5.92
CA ASP A 141 -17.63 -15.20 6.67
C ASP A 141 -18.90 -15.68 5.94
N ALA A 142 -19.63 -16.58 6.54
CA ALA A 142 -20.61 -17.42 5.89
C ALA A 142 -21.71 -16.64 5.16
N PRO A 143 -21.61 -16.42 3.85
CA PRO A 143 -22.73 -15.97 3.02
C PRO A 143 -23.70 -17.14 2.80
N SER A 144 -24.93 -16.84 2.46
CA SER A 144 -25.95 -17.84 2.23
C SER A 144 -25.54 -18.84 1.10
N PRO A 145 -26.06 -20.08 1.07
CA PRO A 145 -25.72 -21.08 0.05
C PRO A 145 -25.88 -20.58 -1.40
N HIS A 146 -26.81 -19.67 -1.65
CA HIS A 146 -27.04 -19.07 -2.97
C HIS A 146 -25.94 -18.09 -3.37
N GLN A 147 -25.49 -17.25 -2.43
CA GLN A 147 -24.38 -16.32 -2.63
C GLN A 147 -23.05 -17.05 -2.82
N HIS A 148 -22.88 -18.23 -2.22
CA HIS A 148 -21.73 -19.09 -2.45
C HIS A 148 -21.66 -19.65 -3.88
N ALA A 149 -22.80 -20.03 -4.47
CA ALA A 149 -22.83 -20.56 -5.83
C ALA A 149 -22.43 -19.47 -6.84
N GLU A 150 -23.04 -18.29 -6.77
CA GLU A 150 -22.74 -17.15 -7.64
C GLU A 150 -21.29 -16.65 -7.50
N ALA A 151 -20.77 -16.59 -6.26
CA ALA A 151 -19.39 -16.22 -5.99
C ALA A 151 -18.41 -17.26 -6.55
N ASN A 152 -18.71 -18.55 -6.45
CA ASN A 152 -17.90 -19.62 -7.00
C ASN A 152 -17.88 -19.59 -8.52
N ASP A 153 -19.00 -19.34 -9.18
CA ASP A 153 -19.09 -19.22 -10.64
C ASP A 153 -18.30 -18.00 -11.14
N LEU A 154 -18.39 -16.86 -10.46
CA LEU A 154 -17.59 -15.68 -10.77
C LEU A 154 -16.10 -15.95 -10.59
N LEU A 155 -15.71 -16.61 -9.51
CA LEU A 155 -14.31 -16.97 -9.26
C LEU A 155 -13.79 -17.97 -10.30
N ALA A 156 -14.61 -18.93 -10.71
CA ALA A 156 -14.25 -19.88 -11.76
C ALA A 156 -14.05 -19.17 -13.11
N ALA A 157 -14.97 -18.29 -13.49
CA ALA A 157 -14.87 -17.48 -14.70
C ALA A 157 -13.65 -16.57 -14.66
N LEU A 158 -13.39 -15.91 -13.54
CA LEU A 158 -12.20 -15.07 -13.34
C LEU A 158 -10.90 -15.87 -13.52
N ARG A 159 -10.83 -17.08 -12.95
CA ARG A 159 -9.67 -17.96 -13.10
C ARG A 159 -9.43 -18.34 -14.56
N GLU A 160 -10.49 -18.73 -15.24
CA GLU A 160 -10.43 -19.11 -16.66
C GLU A 160 -9.96 -17.93 -17.51
N GLU A 161 -10.51 -16.72 -17.29
CA GLU A 161 -10.10 -15.54 -18.05
C GLU A 161 -8.66 -15.13 -17.77
N ILE A 162 -8.19 -15.22 -16.54
CA ILE A 162 -6.77 -14.97 -16.22
C ILE A 162 -5.87 -15.93 -17.01
N GLN A 163 -6.31 -17.17 -17.23
CA GLN A 163 -5.52 -18.17 -17.98
C GLN A 163 -5.59 -17.98 -19.50
N THR A 164 -6.71 -17.52 -20.02
CA THR A 164 -6.99 -17.50 -21.46
C THR A 164 -6.76 -16.14 -22.12
N CYS A 165 -7.20 -15.03 -21.51
CA CYS A 165 -7.14 -13.72 -22.14
C CYS A 165 -5.81 -12.97 -21.89
N LEU A 166 -5.03 -13.35 -20.86
CA LEU A 166 -3.79 -12.67 -20.52
C LEU A 166 -2.56 -13.37 -21.09
N THR A 167 -1.57 -12.58 -21.56
CA THR A 167 -0.24 -13.13 -21.86
C THR A 167 0.42 -13.67 -20.59
N ALA A 168 1.42 -14.56 -20.74
CA ALA A 168 2.16 -15.09 -19.59
C ALA A 168 2.71 -13.98 -18.69
N HIS A 169 3.32 -12.94 -19.28
CA HIS A 169 3.86 -11.80 -18.54
C HIS A 169 2.78 -10.96 -17.85
N GLN A 170 1.63 -10.70 -18.51
CA GLN A 170 0.51 -9.97 -17.89
C GLN A 170 -0.08 -10.76 -16.72
N ARG A 171 -0.19 -12.06 -16.86
CA ARG A 171 -0.66 -12.97 -15.81
C ARG A 171 0.28 -12.97 -14.62
N GLU A 172 1.58 -13.11 -14.85
CA GLU A 172 2.61 -13.05 -13.81
C GLU A 172 2.52 -11.75 -13.01
N VAL A 173 2.50 -10.60 -13.69
CA VAL A 173 2.41 -9.28 -13.04
C VAL A 173 1.09 -9.15 -12.26
N LEU A 174 -0.05 -9.55 -12.83
CA LEU A 174 -1.35 -9.47 -12.16
C LEU A 174 -1.41 -10.36 -10.92
N VAL A 175 -1.01 -11.61 -11.05
CA VAL A 175 -1.02 -12.59 -9.94
C VAL A 175 -0.07 -12.15 -8.83
N ALA A 176 1.16 -11.76 -9.18
CA ALA A 176 2.13 -11.32 -8.20
C ALA A 176 1.63 -10.10 -7.41
N THR A 177 1.06 -9.09 -8.08
CA THR A 177 0.66 -7.85 -7.41
C THR A 177 -0.71 -7.94 -6.74
N ALA A 178 -1.72 -8.50 -7.42
CA ALA A 178 -3.10 -8.49 -6.93
C ALA A 178 -3.43 -9.65 -5.98
N LEU A 179 -2.88 -10.85 -6.24
CA LEU A 179 -3.17 -12.03 -5.42
C LEU A 179 -2.10 -12.29 -4.36
N ASN A 180 -0.83 -12.13 -4.72
CA ASN A 180 0.27 -12.40 -3.79
C ASN A 180 0.73 -11.13 -3.03
N GLY A 181 0.21 -9.95 -3.35
CA GLY A 181 0.53 -8.71 -2.67
C GLY A 181 1.99 -8.25 -2.84
N VAL A 182 2.69 -8.73 -3.89
CA VAL A 182 4.08 -8.33 -4.15
C VAL A 182 4.14 -6.84 -4.46
N PRO A 183 4.98 -6.06 -3.76
CA PRO A 183 5.17 -4.66 -4.08
C PRO A 183 5.72 -4.47 -5.50
N ILE A 184 5.21 -3.46 -6.20
CA ILE A 184 5.57 -3.21 -7.61
C ILE A 184 7.06 -2.96 -7.81
N ASP A 185 7.72 -2.32 -6.83
CA ASP A 185 9.16 -2.08 -6.87
C ASP A 185 9.97 -3.37 -6.75
N VAL A 186 9.57 -4.28 -5.86
CA VAL A 186 10.18 -5.61 -5.73
C VAL A 186 9.98 -6.43 -7.00
N LEU A 187 8.78 -6.37 -7.58
CA LEU A 187 8.46 -7.07 -8.82
C LEU A 187 9.26 -6.50 -10.00
N ALA A 188 9.39 -5.16 -10.09
CA ALA A 188 10.17 -4.50 -11.13
C ALA A 188 11.66 -4.90 -11.07
N GLU A 189 12.26 -4.94 -9.89
CA GLU A 189 13.63 -5.42 -9.69
C GLU A 189 13.79 -6.87 -10.16
N ARG A 190 12.85 -7.77 -9.81
CA ARG A 190 12.89 -9.20 -10.19
C ARG A 190 12.70 -9.43 -11.68
N LEU A 191 11.83 -8.66 -12.31
CA LEU A 191 11.57 -8.74 -13.74
C LEU A 191 12.59 -7.96 -14.58
N ASN A 192 13.62 -7.38 -13.94
CA ASN A 192 14.60 -6.47 -14.58
C ASN A 192 13.91 -5.41 -15.43
N SER A 193 12.89 -4.77 -14.87
CA SER A 193 12.00 -3.83 -15.53
C SER A 193 11.86 -2.54 -14.72
N THR A 194 11.17 -1.55 -15.27
CA THR A 194 10.86 -0.31 -14.56
C THR A 194 9.51 -0.39 -13.86
N ARG A 195 9.33 0.35 -12.77
CA ARG A 195 8.02 0.49 -12.10
C ARG A 195 6.92 0.92 -13.08
N GLY A 196 7.24 1.88 -13.97
CA GLY A 196 6.30 2.37 -14.99
C GLY A 196 5.86 1.28 -15.96
N ALA A 197 6.78 0.41 -16.39
CA ALA A 197 6.45 -0.73 -17.24
C ALA A 197 5.56 -1.75 -16.52
N VAL A 198 5.84 -2.04 -15.25
CA VAL A 198 5.00 -2.94 -14.43
C VAL A 198 3.61 -2.35 -14.22
N TYR A 199 3.49 -1.04 -13.93
CA TYR A 199 2.19 -0.37 -13.82
C TYR A 199 1.40 -0.45 -15.13
N LYS A 200 2.05 -0.19 -16.27
CA LYS A 200 1.41 -0.29 -17.57
C LYS A 200 0.92 -1.71 -17.85
N THR A 201 1.77 -2.71 -17.63
CA THR A 201 1.41 -4.12 -17.80
C THR A 201 0.21 -4.50 -16.93
N LEU A 202 0.19 -4.05 -15.67
CA LEU A 202 -0.91 -4.30 -14.74
C LEU A 202 -2.20 -3.61 -15.19
N HIS A 203 -2.11 -2.37 -15.68
CA HIS A 203 -3.25 -1.64 -16.22
C HIS A 203 -3.84 -2.37 -17.42
N ASP A 204 -3.01 -2.73 -18.40
CA ASP A 204 -3.40 -3.44 -19.62
C ASP A 204 -4.02 -4.81 -19.30
N ALA A 205 -3.46 -5.55 -18.33
CA ALA A 205 -4.00 -6.82 -17.87
C ALA A 205 -5.39 -6.66 -17.25
N ARG A 206 -5.57 -5.66 -16.38
CA ARG A 206 -6.88 -5.36 -15.77
C ARG A 206 -7.93 -4.94 -16.79
N GLN A 207 -7.53 -4.16 -17.79
CA GLN A 207 -8.43 -3.71 -18.85
C GLN A 207 -8.92 -4.90 -19.70
N LYS A 208 -8.00 -5.79 -20.11
CA LYS A 208 -8.35 -7.02 -20.87
C LYS A 208 -9.28 -7.91 -20.06
N LEU A 209 -8.99 -8.11 -18.77
CA LEU A 209 -9.77 -8.97 -17.91
C LEU A 209 -11.20 -8.43 -17.70
N ARG A 210 -11.35 -7.10 -17.51
CA ARG A 210 -12.68 -6.48 -17.43
C ARG A 210 -13.47 -6.67 -18.72
N ALA A 211 -12.84 -6.47 -19.87
CA ALA A 211 -13.50 -6.67 -21.16
C ALA A 211 -13.94 -8.13 -21.37
N ALA A 212 -13.09 -9.10 -20.99
CA ALA A 212 -13.41 -10.51 -21.09
C ALA A 212 -14.57 -10.92 -20.15
N LEU A 213 -14.57 -10.45 -18.92
CA LEU A 213 -15.67 -10.71 -17.96
C LEU A 213 -16.97 -10.03 -18.40
N ALA A 214 -16.92 -8.81 -18.92
CA ALA A 214 -18.09 -8.12 -19.46
C ALA A 214 -18.69 -8.87 -20.65
N ALA A 215 -17.88 -9.46 -21.53
CA ALA A 215 -18.34 -10.28 -22.64
C ALA A 215 -19.08 -11.55 -22.19
N ARG A 216 -18.83 -12.02 -20.96
CA ARG A 216 -19.54 -13.14 -20.32
C ARG A 216 -20.79 -12.71 -19.54
N GLY A 217 -21.13 -11.42 -19.54
CA GLY A 217 -22.22 -10.89 -18.73
C GLY A 217 -21.88 -10.76 -17.23
N LEU A 218 -20.61 -10.88 -16.87
CA LEU A 218 -20.10 -10.74 -15.50
C LEU A 218 -19.42 -9.36 -15.31
N GLY A 219 -19.97 -8.31 -15.92
CA GLY A 219 -19.47 -6.95 -15.79
C GLY A 219 -19.53 -6.50 -14.34
N ILE A 220 -18.36 -6.16 -13.74
CA ILE A 220 -18.30 -5.47 -12.47
C ILE A 220 -18.46 -3.99 -12.77
N ASP A 221 -19.64 -3.44 -12.52
CA ASP A 221 -19.90 -2.01 -12.61
C ASP A 221 -18.97 -1.28 -11.63
N ALA A 222 -18.03 -0.52 -12.16
CA ALA A 222 -17.03 0.23 -11.39
C ALA A 222 -17.59 1.54 -10.83
N ASP A 223 -18.93 1.67 -10.71
CA ASP A 223 -19.59 2.96 -10.49
C ASP A 223 -20.20 3.16 -9.07
N GLU A 224 -19.65 2.52 -8.05
CA GLU A 224 -20.04 2.85 -6.67
C GLU A 224 -18.86 3.18 -5.76
N ARG A 225 -17.97 4.09 -6.18
CA ARG A 225 -17.14 4.85 -5.24
C ARG A 225 -16.72 6.19 -5.86
N GLY A 226 -17.68 7.16 -5.81
CA GLY A 226 -17.37 8.57 -5.87
C GLY A 226 -16.76 9.05 -4.55
#